data_723e53c36a2d80c65c16bc3a177182ed
#
_entry.id   723e53c36a2d80c65c16bc3a177182ed
#
_cell.length_a   1.000
_cell.length_b   1.000
_cell.length_c   1.000
_cell.angle_alpha   90.00
_cell.angle_beta   90.00
_cell.angle_gamma   90.00
#
_symmetry.space_group_name_H-M   'P 1'
#
loop_
_entity.id
_entity.type
_entity.pdbx_description
1 polymer ?
#
loop_
_entity_poly.entity_id
_entity_poly.type
_entity_poly.pdbx_seq_one_letter_code
_entity_poly.pdbx_strand_id
1 'polypeptide(L)'
;MATPLKEQLADFAIHTIADVLQKIYPDFASQSFIAHALQGLETLELKQRVQHIIVVLANYLPQDFEQTAAILQEIPEHWPSQINQQYSAFVAWPLIDYVAVYGLAQPQIAVPTLAKLTHLFTAEFAIRPFLQHHFEITYGYMQQWAQHEHEHVRRLASEGLRSRLPWGQRVAKLMAEPQWAITILQQLKDDSSDYVQRSVANNLNDLSKDYPQQVIELAQQWLKDTPTAQRQWIIKHGTRSLIKAGHADALGLLGYQTQIAIENIKFKVDKTHVNMGESVSLNLSFDLPFAQALVIDYVLYLPRANGKHSQKVFKWKTAKFSQGQQQLTTNFSFKEITTRRYYAGEHRFVVLVNGQERAEVRLCLSLT
;
A
#
# COMPACT_ATOMS: atom_id res chain seq x y z
N MET A 1 -17.79 18.38 -1.22
CA MET A 1 -17.23 17.20 -1.92
C MET A 1 -15.72 17.33 -1.92
N ALA A 2 -14.97 16.25 -1.77
CA ALA A 2 -13.50 16.32 -1.86
C ALA A 2 -13.10 16.64 -3.30
N THR A 3 -12.14 17.56 -3.49
CA THR A 3 -11.60 17.94 -4.80
C THR A 3 -10.97 16.70 -5.47
N PRO A 4 -11.28 16.39 -6.74
CA PRO A 4 -10.67 15.26 -7.45
C PRO A 4 -9.15 15.36 -7.48
N LEU A 5 -8.44 14.23 -7.33
CA LEU A 5 -6.95 14.20 -7.31
C LEU A 5 -6.32 14.81 -8.56
N LYS A 6 -6.96 14.73 -9.71
CA LYS A 6 -6.47 15.32 -10.97
C LYS A 6 -6.33 16.84 -10.91
N GLU A 7 -7.12 17.53 -10.07
CA GLU A 7 -7.06 18.97 -9.91
C GLU A 7 -5.78 19.45 -9.18
N GLN A 8 -5.01 18.53 -8.60
CA GLN A 8 -3.67 18.83 -8.08
C GLN A 8 -2.64 19.04 -9.20
N LEU A 9 -2.93 18.58 -10.42
CA LEU A 9 -2.17 18.85 -11.64
C LEU A 9 -2.97 19.79 -12.56
N ALA A 10 -3.20 20.99 -12.10
CA ALA A 10 -3.89 22.07 -12.83
C ALA A 10 -2.97 23.28 -12.95
N ASP A 11 -3.54 24.45 -13.20
CA ASP A 11 -2.85 25.73 -13.44
C ASP A 11 -1.71 25.98 -12.42
N PHE A 12 -2.00 25.90 -11.14
CA PHE A 12 -1.00 26.09 -10.07
C PHE A 12 0.23 25.18 -10.21
N ALA A 13 0.03 23.91 -10.56
CA ALA A 13 1.11 22.96 -10.71
C ALA A 13 2.03 23.31 -11.90
N ILE A 14 1.43 23.73 -13.03
CA ILE A 14 2.15 24.13 -14.23
C ILE A 14 2.99 25.37 -13.96
N HIS A 15 2.43 26.39 -13.32
CA HIS A 15 3.18 27.58 -12.93
C HIS A 15 4.31 27.27 -11.95
N THR A 16 4.06 26.41 -10.95
CA THR A 16 5.12 25.99 -9.99
C THR A 16 6.28 25.32 -10.71
N ILE A 17 6.03 24.37 -11.61
CA ILE A 17 7.06 23.69 -12.39
C ILE A 17 7.83 24.69 -13.24
N ALA A 18 7.14 25.60 -13.92
CA ALA A 18 7.72 26.62 -14.78
C ALA A 18 8.65 27.55 -13.98
N ASP A 19 8.19 28.05 -12.83
CA ASP A 19 8.95 28.98 -11.98
C ASP A 19 10.22 28.33 -11.42
N VAL A 20 10.16 27.07 -11.02
CA VAL A 20 11.33 26.32 -10.52
C VAL A 20 12.33 26.08 -11.65
N LEU A 21 11.86 25.61 -12.81
CA LEU A 21 12.75 25.37 -13.95
C LEU A 21 13.39 26.64 -14.48
N GLN A 22 12.66 27.76 -14.53
CA GLN A 22 13.20 29.05 -14.97
C GLN A 22 14.32 29.56 -14.06
N LYS A 23 14.27 29.29 -12.76
CA LYS A 23 15.32 29.66 -11.81
C LYS A 23 16.60 28.86 -12.01
N ILE A 24 16.49 27.57 -12.35
CA ILE A 24 17.61 26.65 -12.52
C ILE A 24 18.20 26.74 -13.93
N TYR A 25 17.34 26.88 -14.92
CA TYR A 25 17.67 26.89 -16.34
C TYR A 25 17.13 28.19 -16.97
N PRO A 26 17.93 29.27 -17.04
CA PRO A 26 17.48 30.59 -17.53
C PRO A 26 16.92 30.57 -18.95
N ASP A 27 17.42 29.67 -19.81
CA ASP A 27 16.95 29.52 -21.20
C ASP A 27 15.58 28.80 -21.31
N PHE A 28 15.01 28.35 -20.19
CA PHE A 28 13.69 27.69 -20.16
C PHE A 28 12.57 28.67 -20.56
N ALA A 29 11.92 28.42 -21.69
CA ALA A 29 10.87 29.29 -22.24
C ALA A 29 9.56 29.14 -21.45
N SER A 30 9.55 29.62 -20.20
CA SER A 30 8.50 29.44 -19.18
C SER A 30 7.11 29.76 -19.69
N GLN A 31 6.89 30.92 -20.32
CA GLN A 31 5.56 31.33 -20.81
C GLN A 31 5.02 30.40 -21.91
N SER A 32 5.88 29.99 -22.84
CA SER A 32 5.50 29.04 -23.89
C SER A 32 5.21 27.64 -23.33
N PHE A 33 5.99 27.20 -22.35
CA PHE A 33 5.74 25.93 -21.63
C PHE A 33 4.37 25.97 -20.95
N ILE A 34 4.05 27.04 -20.17
CA ILE A 34 2.78 27.18 -19.48
C ILE A 34 1.61 27.10 -20.47
N ALA A 35 1.68 27.87 -21.57
CA ALA A 35 0.62 27.90 -22.58
C ALA A 35 0.35 26.49 -23.18
N HIS A 36 1.42 25.76 -23.53
CA HIS A 36 1.28 24.42 -24.11
C HIS A 36 0.85 23.37 -23.07
N ALA A 37 1.36 23.44 -21.83
CA ALA A 37 1.01 22.50 -20.77
C ALA A 37 -0.44 22.65 -20.30
N LEU A 38 -1.02 23.84 -20.36
CA LEU A 38 -2.42 24.09 -20.02
C LEU A 38 -3.38 23.72 -21.17
N GLN A 39 -2.89 23.64 -22.41
CA GLN A 39 -3.76 23.36 -23.55
C GLN A 39 -4.40 21.97 -23.45
N GLY A 40 -5.71 21.90 -23.28
CA GLY A 40 -6.51 20.69 -23.18
C GLY A 40 -6.34 19.89 -21.88
N LEU A 41 -5.57 20.40 -20.90
CA LEU A 41 -5.27 19.72 -19.64
C LEU A 41 -6.54 19.39 -18.83
N GLU A 42 -7.55 20.25 -18.85
CA GLU A 42 -8.83 20.09 -18.13
C GLU A 42 -9.63 18.86 -18.55
N THR A 43 -9.46 18.41 -19.79
CA THR A 43 -10.17 17.24 -20.34
C THR A 43 -9.53 15.92 -19.95
N LEU A 44 -8.30 15.96 -19.40
CA LEU A 44 -7.48 14.80 -19.10
C LEU A 44 -7.72 14.26 -17.68
N GLU A 45 -7.60 12.94 -17.53
CA GLU A 45 -7.57 12.27 -16.25
C GLU A 45 -6.15 12.29 -15.63
N LEU A 46 -6.03 12.01 -14.33
CA LEU A 46 -4.79 12.22 -13.56
C LEU A 46 -3.51 11.71 -14.26
N LYS A 47 -3.47 10.46 -14.68
CA LYS A 47 -2.29 9.88 -15.37
C LYS A 47 -2.07 10.46 -16.76
N GLN A 48 -3.14 10.86 -17.44
CA GLN A 48 -3.03 11.52 -18.74
C GLN A 48 -2.46 12.92 -18.58
N ARG A 49 -2.80 13.66 -17.52
CA ARG A 49 -2.19 14.97 -17.18
C ARG A 49 -0.68 14.81 -16.93
N VAL A 50 -0.26 13.81 -16.14
CA VAL A 50 1.17 13.52 -15.91
C VAL A 50 1.88 13.31 -17.25
N GLN A 51 1.37 12.42 -18.11
CA GLN A 51 1.97 12.11 -19.40
C GLN A 51 2.01 13.33 -20.34
N HIS A 52 0.94 14.12 -20.38
CA HIS A 52 0.86 15.35 -21.17
C HIS A 52 1.96 16.33 -20.75
N ILE A 53 2.11 16.59 -19.45
CA ILE A 53 3.12 17.51 -18.93
C ILE A 53 4.54 16.99 -19.27
N ILE A 54 4.80 15.69 -19.15
CA ILE A 54 6.08 15.08 -19.52
C ILE A 54 6.41 15.33 -20.99
N VAL A 55 5.46 15.11 -21.90
CA VAL A 55 5.65 15.33 -23.34
C VAL A 55 5.92 16.79 -23.64
N VAL A 56 5.19 17.70 -22.99
CA VAL A 56 5.42 19.15 -23.17
C VAL A 56 6.80 19.55 -22.64
N LEU A 57 7.19 19.08 -21.44
CA LEU A 57 8.52 19.36 -20.86
C LEU A 57 9.66 19.00 -21.81
N ALA A 58 9.54 17.88 -22.53
CA ALA A 58 10.58 17.44 -23.46
C ALA A 58 10.86 18.40 -24.63
N ASN A 59 9.94 19.31 -24.94
CA ASN A 59 10.13 20.32 -25.95
C ASN A 59 10.91 21.57 -25.42
N TYR A 60 11.05 21.69 -24.10
CA TYR A 60 11.62 22.86 -23.44
C TYR A 60 12.88 22.56 -22.61
N LEU A 61 13.16 21.28 -22.34
CA LEU A 61 14.37 20.84 -21.69
C LEU A 61 15.42 20.42 -22.75
N PRO A 62 16.72 20.41 -22.41
CA PRO A 62 17.75 19.92 -23.31
C PRO A 62 17.46 18.52 -23.85
N GLN A 63 17.80 18.29 -25.14
CA GLN A 63 17.61 16.96 -25.76
C GLN A 63 18.58 15.92 -25.20
N ASP A 64 19.74 16.37 -24.72
CA ASP A 64 20.68 15.52 -24.00
C ASP A 64 20.19 15.29 -22.58
N PHE A 65 19.93 14.01 -22.25
CA PHE A 65 19.40 13.63 -20.94
C PHE A 65 20.38 13.93 -19.81
N GLU A 66 21.69 13.89 -20.01
CA GLU A 66 22.67 14.21 -18.96
C GLU A 66 22.53 15.67 -18.52
N GLN A 67 22.37 16.59 -19.47
CA GLN A 67 22.13 18.00 -19.17
C GLN A 67 20.78 18.19 -18.46
N THR A 68 19.75 17.52 -18.95
CA THR A 68 18.43 17.57 -18.31
C THR A 68 18.46 16.99 -16.91
N ALA A 69 19.16 15.88 -16.68
CA ALA A 69 19.31 15.28 -15.36
C ALA A 69 20.01 16.22 -14.38
N ALA A 70 21.03 16.96 -14.83
CA ALA A 70 21.68 17.99 -14.00
C ALA A 70 20.67 19.07 -13.54
N ILE A 71 19.83 19.57 -14.46
CA ILE A 71 18.76 20.54 -14.14
C ILE A 71 17.77 19.92 -13.13
N LEU A 72 17.31 18.68 -13.36
CA LEU A 72 16.35 18.02 -12.50
C LEU A 72 16.91 17.78 -11.09
N GLN A 73 18.19 17.51 -10.95
CA GLN A 73 18.85 17.28 -9.66
C GLN A 73 18.94 18.53 -8.78
N GLU A 74 18.84 19.73 -9.35
CA GLU A 74 18.82 21.00 -8.61
C GLU A 74 17.42 21.37 -8.12
N ILE A 75 16.36 20.74 -8.65
CA ILE A 75 14.95 21.07 -8.31
C ILE A 75 14.67 21.02 -6.81
N PRO A 76 15.12 20.00 -6.03
CA PRO A 76 14.82 19.94 -4.59
C PRO A 76 15.29 21.18 -3.81
N GLU A 77 16.42 21.78 -4.18
CA GLU A 77 16.96 22.97 -3.50
C GLU A 77 16.16 24.24 -3.81
N HIS A 78 15.49 24.28 -4.96
CA HIS A 78 14.67 25.40 -5.42
C HIS A 78 13.18 25.19 -5.24
N TRP A 79 12.77 24.03 -4.67
CA TRP A 79 11.37 23.69 -4.49
C TRP A 79 10.71 24.58 -3.44
N PRO A 80 9.54 25.17 -3.70
CA PRO A 80 8.91 26.08 -2.75
C PRO A 80 8.54 25.40 -1.45
N SER A 81 9.04 25.91 -0.32
CA SER A 81 8.76 25.38 1.03
C SER A 81 7.30 25.54 1.47
N GLN A 82 6.56 26.43 0.84
CA GLN A 82 5.16 26.79 1.18
C GLN A 82 4.13 26.23 0.20
N ILE A 83 4.47 25.20 -0.60
CA ILE A 83 3.43 24.54 -1.37
C ILE A 83 2.45 23.96 -0.36
N ASN A 84 1.19 24.45 -0.40
CA ASN A 84 0.12 24.04 0.47
C ASN A 84 0.06 22.51 0.52
N GLN A 85 0.28 21.91 1.70
CA GLN A 85 0.43 20.47 1.90
C GLN A 85 -0.70 19.63 1.30
N GLN A 86 -1.86 20.24 1.08
CA GLN A 86 -3.03 19.61 0.48
C GLN A 86 -2.86 19.34 -1.03
N TYR A 87 -1.99 20.10 -1.73
CA TYR A 87 -1.83 20.05 -3.20
C TYR A 87 -0.39 19.72 -3.65
N SER A 88 0.56 19.64 -2.72
CA SER A 88 1.99 19.66 -3.06
C SER A 88 2.54 18.36 -3.65
N ALA A 89 2.03 17.22 -3.24
CA ALA A 89 2.67 15.94 -3.55
C ALA A 89 2.66 15.60 -5.04
N PHE A 90 1.56 15.85 -5.76
CA PHE A 90 1.44 15.48 -7.17
C PHE A 90 2.14 16.44 -8.13
N VAL A 91 2.44 17.67 -7.72
CA VAL A 91 3.07 18.69 -8.58
C VAL A 91 4.42 18.21 -9.13
N ALA A 92 5.22 17.53 -8.31
CA ALA A 92 6.53 17.00 -8.73
C ALA A 92 6.43 15.69 -9.55
N TRP A 93 5.29 15.02 -9.59
CA TRP A 93 5.17 13.73 -10.25
C TRP A 93 5.60 13.74 -11.73
N PRO A 94 5.18 14.69 -12.59
CA PRO A 94 5.65 14.73 -13.96
C PRO A 94 7.16 14.86 -14.10
N LEU A 95 7.84 15.59 -13.21
CA LEU A 95 9.30 15.75 -13.22
C LEU A 95 10.01 14.43 -12.88
N ILE A 96 9.44 13.65 -11.97
CA ILE A 96 9.99 12.35 -11.56
C ILE A 96 9.78 11.30 -12.66
N ASP A 97 8.56 11.21 -13.21
CA ASP A 97 8.27 10.24 -14.27
C ASP A 97 8.94 10.61 -15.59
N TYR A 98 9.28 11.91 -15.82
CA TYR A 98 10.13 12.33 -16.94
C TYR A 98 11.43 11.55 -16.99
N VAL A 99 12.07 11.33 -15.84
CA VAL A 99 13.32 10.56 -15.73
C VAL A 99 13.15 9.13 -16.23
N ALA A 100 12.00 8.51 -15.95
CA ALA A 100 11.71 7.15 -16.43
C ALA A 100 11.44 7.09 -17.94
N VAL A 101 10.85 8.16 -18.50
CA VAL A 101 10.50 8.22 -19.93
C VAL A 101 11.73 8.51 -20.79
N TYR A 102 12.53 9.50 -20.42
CA TYR A 102 13.64 9.98 -21.25
C TYR A 102 15.03 9.53 -20.79
N GLY A 103 15.15 9.08 -19.52
CA GLY A 103 16.43 8.63 -18.96
C GLY A 103 16.64 7.11 -19.00
N LEU A 104 15.69 6.33 -19.52
CA LEU A 104 15.73 4.86 -19.43
C LEU A 104 16.99 4.26 -20.06
N ALA A 105 17.51 4.86 -21.14
CA ALA A 105 18.72 4.40 -21.81
C ALA A 105 20.02 4.71 -21.03
N GLN A 106 19.95 5.56 -20.00
CA GLN A 106 21.10 6.03 -19.21
C GLN A 106 20.90 5.79 -17.70
N PRO A 107 20.78 4.51 -17.26
CA PRO A 107 20.40 4.17 -15.87
C PRO A 107 21.40 4.68 -14.84
N GLN A 108 22.69 4.84 -15.19
CA GLN A 108 23.72 5.34 -14.29
C GLN A 108 23.51 6.81 -13.89
N ILE A 109 22.81 7.59 -14.74
CA ILE A 109 22.46 8.99 -14.48
C ILE A 109 21.05 9.09 -13.93
N ALA A 110 20.10 8.38 -14.55
CA ALA A 110 18.68 8.46 -14.24
C ALA A 110 18.34 7.93 -12.84
N VAL A 111 18.91 6.80 -12.44
CA VAL A 111 18.58 6.18 -11.15
C VAL A 111 19.02 7.05 -9.97
N PRO A 112 20.24 7.62 -9.91
CA PRO A 112 20.61 8.62 -8.90
C PRO A 112 19.74 9.90 -8.93
N THR A 113 19.30 10.34 -10.11
CA THR A 113 18.39 11.49 -10.23
C THR A 113 17.05 11.21 -9.55
N LEU A 114 16.51 9.99 -9.67
CA LEU A 114 15.30 9.58 -8.94
C LEU A 114 15.47 9.61 -7.41
N ALA A 115 16.66 9.27 -6.91
CA ALA A 115 16.95 9.35 -5.47
C ALA A 115 16.92 10.79 -4.96
N LYS A 116 17.38 11.75 -5.75
CA LYS A 116 17.28 13.17 -5.41
C LYS A 116 15.84 13.68 -5.45
N LEU A 117 15.08 13.31 -6.47
CA LEU A 117 13.71 13.79 -6.66
C LEU A 117 12.68 13.13 -5.73
N THR A 118 12.96 11.94 -5.19
CA THR A 118 11.98 11.20 -4.34
C THR A 118 11.60 11.95 -3.07
N HIS A 119 12.34 12.99 -2.70
CA HIS A 119 12.00 13.87 -1.57
C HIS A 119 10.75 14.73 -1.84
N LEU A 120 10.52 15.09 -3.10
CA LEU A 120 9.41 15.95 -3.52
C LEU A 120 8.10 15.16 -3.67
N PHE A 121 8.21 14.01 -4.30
CA PHE A 121 7.17 13.01 -4.43
C PHE A 121 7.82 11.66 -4.68
N THR A 122 7.16 10.58 -4.26
CA THR A 122 7.74 9.24 -4.34
C THR A 122 8.11 8.82 -5.77
N ALA A 123 9.34 8.37 -5.96
CA ALA A 123 9.83 7.82 -7.23
C ALA A 123 9.51 6.32 -7.41
N GLU A 124 8.64 5.75 -6.57
CA GLU A 124 8.31 4.31 -6.58
C GLU A 124 7.77 3.80 -7.90
N PHE A 125 7.11 4.66 -8.69
CA PHE A 125 6.63 4.30 -10.04
C PHE A 125 7.73 4.43 -11.08
N ALA A 126 8.47 5.52 -11.06
CA ALA A 126 9.52 5.85 -12.01
C ALA A 126 10.72 4.89 -11.96
N ILE A 127 11.02 4.28 -10.80
CA ILE A 127 12.10 3.30 -10.67
C ILE A 127 11.79 1.95 -11.31
N ARG A 128 10.49 1.63 -11.55
CA ARG A 128 10.05 0.31 -12.02
C ARG A 128 10.54 -0.04 -13.44
N PRO A 129 10.50 0.87 -14.43
CA PRO A 129 11.12 0.62 -15.74
C PRO A 129 12.60 0.27 -15.64
N PHE A 130 13.37 0.93 -14.76
CA PHE A 130 14.77 0.61 -14.55
C PHE A 130 14.98 -0.77 -13.93
N LEU A 131 14.16 -1.16 -12.97
CA LEU A 131 14.15 -2.54 -12.43
C LEU A 131 13.75 -3.59 -13.47
N GLN A 132 12.95 -3.21 -14.46
CA GLN A 132 12.54 -4.13 -15.54
C GLN A 132 13.66 -4.30 -16.59
N HIS A 133 14.36 -3.22 -16.96
CA HIS A 133 15.28 -3.21 -18.10
C HIS A 133 16.77 -3.17 -17.68
N HIS A 134 17.08 -2.67 -16.49
CA HIS A 134 18.43 -2.46 -15.98
C HIS A 134 18.56 -2.94 -14.52
N PHE A 135 18.10 -4.17 -14.27
CA PHE A 135 17.91 -4.69 -12.92
C PHE A 135 19.15 -4.60 -12.03
N GLU A 136 20.28 -5.09 -12.51
CA GLU A 136 21.51 -5.20 -11.70
C GLU A 136 22.05 -3.83 -11.27
N ILE A 137 22.05 -2.86 -12.20
CA ILE A 137 22.46 -1.48 -11.93
C ILE A 137 21.53 -0.84 -10.90
N THR A 138 20.21 -0.94 -11.14
CA THR A 138 19.19 -0.32 -10.28
C THR A 138 19.18 -0.94 -8.89
N TYR A 139 19.29 -2.27 -8.80
CA TYR A 139 19.33 -2.98 -7.53
C TYR A 139 20.62 -2.64 -6.73
N GLY A 140 21.76 -2.46 -7.40
CA GLY A 140 22.99 -2.01 -6.75
C GLY A 140 22.82 -0.66 -6.04
N TYR A 141 22.12 0.29 -6.69
CA TYR A 141 21.75 1.56 -6.04
C TYR A 141 20.79 1.35 -4.86
N MET A 142 19.79 0.49 -5.00
CA MET A 142 18.84 0.22 -3.92
C MET A 142 19.50 -0.38 -2.68
N GLN A 143 20.53 -1.23 -2.84
CA GLN A 143 21.33 -1.73 -1.72
C GLN A 143 22.06 -0.60 -0.97
N GLN A 144 22.61 0.37 -1.69
CA GLN A 144 23.24 1.57 -1.09
C GLN A 144 22.18 2.44 -0.40
N TRP A 145 21.03 2.64 -1.05
CA TRP A 145 19.94 3.47 -0.54
C TRP A 145 19.27 2.93 0.72
N ALA A 146 19.32 1.64 0.95
CA ALA A 146 18.85 1.05 2.21
C ALA A 146 19.64 1.55 3.45
N GLN A 147 20.81 2.16 3.24
CA GLN A 147 21.66 2.74 4.30
C GLN A 147 21.77 4.28 4.17
N HIS A 148 20.98 4.90 3.30
CA HIS A 148 21.05 6.33 3.05
C HIS A 148 20.56 7.13 4.27
N GLU A 149 21.15 8.30 4.54
CA GLU A 149 20.77 9.16 5.66
C GLU A 149 19.30 9.60 5.59
N HIS A 150 18.81 9.89 4.40
CA HIS A 150 17.47 10.42 4.18
C HIS A 150 16.40 9.31 4.07
N GLU A 151 15.35 9.40 4.88
CA GLU A 151 14.29 8.40 4.96
C GLU A 151 13.53 8.15 3.65
N HIS A 152 13.31 9.19 2.83
CA HIS A 152 12.64 9.04 1.53
C HIS A 152 13.42 8.14 0.58
N VAL A 153 14.75 8.19 0.61
CA VAL A 153 15.63 7.34 -0.20
C VAL A 153 15.63 5.91 0.33
N ARG A 154 15.74 5.72 1.66
CA ARG A 154 15.60 4.39 2.28
C ARG A 154 14.23 3.77 1.99
N ARG A 155 13.17 4.57 2.06
CA ARG A 155 11.83 4.13 1.71
C ARG A 155 11.73 3.73 0.24
N LEU A 156 12.34 4.49 -0.69
CA LEU A 156 12.35 4.15 -2.13
C LEU A 156 13.00 2.78 -2.36
N ALA A 157 14.09 2.45 -1.65
CA ALA A 157 14.72 1.14 -1.72
C ALA A 157 13.77 -0.01 -1.35
N SER A 158 12.91 0.19 -0.35
CA SER A 158 11.88 -0.80 0.03
C SER A 158 10.66 -0.78 -0.90
N GLU A 159 10.07 0.39 -1.14
CA GLU A 159 8.79 0.52 -1.85
C GLU A 159 8.93 0.20 -3.34
N GLY A 160 10.05 0.58 -3.97
CA GLY A 160 10.34 0.26 -5.37
C GLY A 160 10.44 -1.25 -5.64
N LEU A 161 10.79 -2.06 -4.63
CA LEU A 161 10.91 -3.52 -4.75
C LEU A 161 9.62 -4.29 -4.41
N ARG A 162 8.51 -3.63 -4.11
CA ARG A 162 7.26 -4.33 -3.81
C ARG A 162 6.78 -5.14 -5.01
N SER A 163 6.54 -6.44 -4.81
CA SER A 163 6.02 -7.34 -5.86
C SER A 163 4.60 -6.98 -6.31
N ARG A 164 3.81 -6.35 -5.43
CA ARG A 164 2.41 -5.97 -5.66
C ARG A 164 2.16 -4.48 -5.39
N LEU A 165 3.09 -3.61 -5.88
CA LEU A 165 2.95 -2.16 -5.71
C LEU A 165 1.63 -1.67 -6.34
N PRO A 166 0.72 -1.04 -5.56
CA PRO A 166 -0.51 -0.49 -6.10
C PRO A 166 -0.22 0.56 -7.19
N TRP A 167 -0.95 0.49 -8.32
CA TRP A 167 -0.79 1.35 -9.50
C TRP A 167 0.56 1.24 -10.23
N GLY A 168 1.54 0.57 -9.64
CA GLY A 168 2.87 0.41 -10.21
C GLY A 168 2.92 -0.71 -11.28
N GLN A 169 3.84 -0.57 -12.23
CA GLN A 169 4.18 -1.61 -13.18
C GLN A 169 4.68 -2.85 -12.43
N ARG A 170 4.26 -4.04 -12.85
CA ARG A 170 4.80 -5.28 -12.31
C ARG A 170 6.20 -5.54 -12.88
N VAL A 171 7.11 -6.00 -12.03
CA VAL A 171 8.45 -6.45 -12.40
C VAL A 171 8.53 -7.95 -12.18
N ALA A 172 8.64 -8.71 -13.27
CA ALA A 172 8.55 -10.17 -13.24
C ALA A 172 9.61 -10.80 -12.33
N LYS A 173 10.85 -10.29 -12.36
CA LYS A 173 11.97 -10.78 -11.54
C LYS A 173 11.67 -10.65 -10.03
N LEU A 174 11.06 -9.55 -9.58
CA LEU A 174 10.68 -9.35 -8.18
C LEU A 174 9.53 -10.27 -7.74
N MET A 175 8.70 -10.69 -8.68
CA MET A 175 7.61 -11.62 -8.40
C MET A 175 8.10 -13.07 -8.33
N ALA A 176 9.12 -13.43 -9.12
CA ALA A 176 9.68 -14.78 -9.18
C ALA A 176 10.72 -15.04 -8.07
N GLU A 177 11.45 -14.02 -7.65
CA GLU A 177 12.61 -14.14 -6.77
C GLU A 177 12.46 -13.19 -5.55
N PRO A 178 11.80 -13.63 -4.47
CA PRO A 178 11.54 -12.78 -3.29
C PRO A 178 12.82 -12.33 -2.58
N GLN A 179 13.94 -13.03 -2.81
CA GLN A 179 15.21 -12.77 -2.16
C GLN A 179 15.74 -11.35 -2.40
N TRP A 180 15.47 -10.78 -3.57
CA TRP A 180 15.86 -9.40 -3.87
C TRP A 180 15.23 -8.39 -2.91
N ALA A 181 13.94 -8.52 -2.64
CA ALA A 181 13.28 -7.67 -1.67
C ALA A 181 13.72 -8.03 -0.23
N ILE A 182 13.78 -9.32 0.14
CA ILE A 182 14.15 -9.78 1.48
C ILE A 182 15.49 -9.20 1.92
N THR A 183 16.50 -9.16 1.04
CA THR A 183 17.84 -8.62 1.34
C THR A 183 17.78 -7.14 1.75
N ILE A 184 16.97 -6.34 1.07
CA ILE A 184 16.78 -4.92 1.42
C ILE A 184 15.97 -4.78 2.72
N LEU A 185 14.89 -5.55 2.86
CA LEU A 185 14.06 -5.50 4.08
C LEU A 185 14.83 -5.91 5.33
N GLN A 186 15.80 -6.82 5.20
CA GLN A 186 16.72 -7.23 6.27
C GLN A 186 17.54 -6.04 6.81
N GLN A 187 17.96 -5.13 5.93
CA GLN A 187 18.70 -3.93 6.32
C GLN A 187 17.80 -2.89 7.01
N LEU A 188 16.52 -2.83 6.59
CA LEU A 188 15.55 -1.82 7.04
C LEU A 188 14.64 -2.27 8.20
N LYS A 189 14.81 -3.49 8.72
CA LYS A 189 13.93 -4.09 9.73
C LYS A 189 13.85 -3.31 11.05
N ASP A 190 14.86 -2.50 11.35
CA ASP A 190 14.98 -1.69 12.58
C ASP A 190 15.03 -0.19 12.28
N ASP A 191 14.57 0.24 11.11
CA ASP A 191 14.59 1.64 10.72
C ASP A 191 13.79 2.49 11.71
N SER A 192 14.31 3.66 12.06
CA SER A 192 13.69 4.58 13.00
C SER A 192 12.50 5.35 12.43
N SER A 193 12.41 5.46 11.09
CA SER A 193 11.33 6.20 10.41
C SER A 193 10.07 5.36 10.26
N ASP A 194 8.95 5.87 10.75
CA ASP A 194 7.62 5.28 10.55
C ASP A 194 7.26 5.15 9.06
N TYR A 195 7.78 6.05 8.24
CA TYR A 195 7.55 6.04 6.80
C TYR A 195 8.23 4.84 6.12
N VAL A 196 9.47 4.55 6.53
CA VAL A 196 10.21 3.36 6.08
C VAL A 196 9.60 2.09 6.64
N GLN A 197 9.30 2.04 7.94
CA GLN A 197 8.68 0.88 8.59
C GLN A 197 7.39 0.44 7.90
N ARG A 198 6.53 1.40 7.52
CA ARG A 198 5.29 1.13 6.76
C ARG A 198 5.57 0.50 5.40
N SER A 199 6.60 0.98 4.70
CA SER A 199 7.02 0.41 3.42
C SER A 199 7.52 -1.03 3.59
N VAL A 200 8.41 -1.27 4.56
CA VAL A 200 8.91 -2.61 4.90
C VAL A 200 7.77 -3.58 5.22
N ALA A 201 6.84 -3.17 6.08
CA ALA A 201 5.68 -3.97 6.45
C ALA A 201 4.74 -4.24 5.26
N ASN A 202 4.55 -3.27 4.36
CA ASN A 202 3.76 -3.47 3.15
C ASN A 202 4.42 -4.43 2.17
N ASN A 203 5.74 -4.34 2.00
CA ASN A 203 6.50 -5.23 1.15
C ASN A 203 6.46 -6.68 1.68
N LEU A 204 6.72 -6.89 2.97
CA LEU A 204 6.54 -8.20 3.61
C LEU A 204 5.14 -8.76 3.40
N ASN A 205 4.11 -7.90 3.54
CA ASN A 205 2.73 -8.34 3.33
C ASN A 205 2.41 -8.67 1.86
N ASP A 206 3.09 -8.04 0.91
CA ASP A 206 2.96 -8.41 -0.49
C ASP A 206 3.64 -9.78 -0.75
N LEU A 207 4.86 -9.97 -0.24
CA LEU A 207 5.59 -11.24 -0.30
C LEU A 207 4.82 -12.39 0.37
N SER A 208 4.16 -12.13 1.50
CA SER A 208 3.43 -13.15 2.26
C SER A 208 2.28 -13.80 1.48
N LYS A 209 1.79 -13.17 0.42
CA LYS A 209 0.72 -13.70 -0.42
C LYS A 209 1.20 -14.77 -1.40
N ASP A 210 2.47 -14.70 -1.80
CA ASP A 210 3.06 -15.61 -2.78
C ASP A 210 4.08 -16.56 -2.11
N TYR A 211 4.74 -16.12 -1.04
CA TYR A 211 5.81 -16.81 -0.32
C TYR A 211 5.58 -16.84 1.20
N PRO A 212 4.42 -17.35 1.67
CA PRO A 212 4.05 -17.30 3.09
C PRO A 212 5.10 -17.92 4.01
N GLN A 213 5.62 -19.08 3.63
CA GLN A 213 6.60 -19.81 4.46
C GLN A 213 7.91 -19.04 4.64
N GLN A 214 8.43 -18.44 3.56
CA GLN A 214 9.67 -17.65 3.63
C GLN A 214 9.51 -16.41 4.50
N VAL A 215 8.34 -15.75 4.42
CA VAL A 215 8.05 -14.58 5.26
C VAL A 215 7.91 -14.97 6.74
N ILE A 216 7.33 -16.15 7.04
CA ILE A 216 7.24 -16.66 8.41
C ILE A 216 8.62 -16.97 8.96
N GLU A 217 9.46 -17.68 8.22
CA GLU A 217 10.84 -18.00 8.61
C GLU A 217 11.68 -16.73 8.85
N LEU A 218 11.56 -15.74 7.96
CA LEU A 218 12.20 -14.44 8.13
C LEU A 218 11.72 -13.73 9.40
N ALA A 219 10.41 -13.70 9.64
CA ALA A 219 9.83 -13.10 10.83
C ALA A 219 10.26 -13.82 12.12
N GLN A 220 10.33 -15.17 12.12
CA GLN A 220 10.86 -15.96 13.21
C GLN A 220 12.34 -15.64 13.50
N GLN A 221 13.15 -15.52 12.44
CA GLN A 221 14.54 -15.11 12.56
C GLN A 221 14.66 -13.71 13.18
N TRP A 222 13.84 -12.77 12.75
CA TRP A 222 13.81 -11.40 13.29
C TRP A 222 13.37 -11.32 14.75
N LEU A 223 12.63 -12.33 15.24
CA LEU A 223 12.19 -12.41 16.65
C LEU A 223 13.19 -13.14 17.57
N LYS A 224 14.21 -13.85 17.03
CA LYS A 224 15.17 -14.61 17.85
C LYS A 224 16.04 -13.71 18.73
N ASP A 225 16.49 -12.58 18.20
CA ASP A 225 17.20 -11.57 18.97
C ASP A 225 16.19 -10.69 19.73
N THR A 226 16.62 -9.91 20.69
CA THR A 226 15.73 -8.97 21.38
C THR A 226 15.15 -7.96 20.37
N PRO A 227 13.91 -8.16 19.89
CA PRO A 227 13.38 -7.33 18.82
C PRO A 227 12.99 -5.95 19.36
N THR A 228 13.31 -4.90 18.58
CA THR A 228 12.85 -3.54 18.87
C THR A 228 11.31 -3.45 18.71
N ALA A 229 10.71 -2.42 19.31
CA ALA A 229 9.27 -2.16 19.14
C ALA A 229 8.91 -1.96 17.65
N GLN A 230 9.79 -1.32 16.88
CA GLN A 230 9.67 -1.12 15.43
C GLN A 230 9.63 -2.44 14.68
N ARG A 231 10.58 -3.34 14.97
CA ARG A 231 10.64 -4.67 14.35
C ARG A 231 9.40 -5.50 14.66
N GLN A 232 8.93 -5.49 15.91
CA GLN A 232 7.68 -6.17 16.30
C GLN A 232 6.47 -5.63 15.53
N TRP A 233 6.41 -4.29 15.38
CA TRP A 233 5.36 -3.64 14.61
C TRP A 233 5.41 -4.04 13.13
N ILE A 234 6.60 -4.03 12.50
CA ILE A 234 6.82 -4.44 11.11
C ILE A 234 6.35 -5.88 10.89
N ILE A 235 6.74 -6.82 11.77
CA ILE A 235 6.34 -8.24 11.68
C ILE A 235 4.81 -8.36 11.74
N LYS A 236 4.18 -7.76 12.74
CA LYS A 236 2.72 -7.78 12.90
C LYS A 236 1.98 -7.25 11.68
N HIS A 237 2.44 -6.12 11.11
CA HIS A 237 1.80 -5.51 9.96
C HIS A 237 2.16 -6.21 8.65
N GLY A 238 3.37 -6.74 8.53
CA GLY A 238 3.84 -7.52 7.39
C GLY A 238 3.15 -8.88 7.25
N THR A 239 2.74 -9.48 8.36
CA THR A 239 2.04 -10.77 8.37
C THR A 239 0.51 -10.66 8.45
N ARG A 240 -0.06 -9.43 8.41
CA ARG A 240 -1.49 -9.20 8.60
C ARG A 240 -2.43 -9.97 7.66
N SER A 241 -1.99 -10.23 6.43
CA SER A 241 -2.79 -11.04 5.48
C SER A 241 -2.82 -12.50 5.88
N LEU A 242 -1.71 -13.06 6.36
CA LEU A 242 -1.62 -14.42 6.87
C LEU A 242 -2.43 -14.58 8.15
N ILE A 243 -2.32 -13.61 9.08
CA ILE A 243 -3.10 -13.59 10.33
C ILE A 243 -4.59 -13.58 10.00
N LYS A 244 -5.01 -12.74 9.05
CA LYS A 244 -6.41 -12.65 8.61
C LYS A 244 -6.90 -13.92 7.92
N ALA A 245 -5.99 -14.65 7.24
CA ALA A 245 -6.29 -15.96 6.66
C ALA A 245 -6.25 -17.10 7.68
N GLY A 246 -5.89 -16.82 8.94
CA GLY A 246 -5.81 -17.83 10.00
C GLY A 246 -4.59 -18.73 9.93
N HIS A 247 -3.51 -18.27 9.29
CA HIS A 247 -2.29 -19.07 9.17
C HIS A 247 -1.69 -19.33 10.55
N ALA A 248 -1.58 -20.62 10.93
CA ALA A 248 -1.18 -21.05 12.27
C ALA A 248 0.15 -20.45 12.73
N ASP A 249 1.19 -20.57 11.88
CA ASP A 249 2.53 -20.08 12.23
C ASP A 249 2.59 -18.56 12.33
N ALA A 250 1.81 -17.85 11.49
CA ALA A 250 1.73 -16.38 11.56
C ALA A 250 1.04 -15.90 12.85
N LEU A 251 0.06 -16.63 13.33
CA LEU A 251 -0.58 -16.38 14.63
C LEU A 251 0.40 -16.71 15.77
N GLY A 252 1.18 -17.80 15.63
CA GLY A 252 2.24 -18.17 16.57
C GLY A 252 3.30 -17.09 16.75
N LEU A 253 3.70 -16.37 15.69
CA LEU A 253 4.63 -15.23 15.76
C LEU A 253 4.16 -14.12 16.72
N LEU A 254 2.85 -13.98 16.90
CA LEU A 254 2.23 -13.00 17.79
C LEU A 254 1.82 -13.59 19.15
N GLY A 255 2.23 -14.83 19.45
CA GLY A 255 1.92 -15.50 20.70
C GLY A 255 0.50 -16.06 20.81
N TYR A 256 -0.26 -16.15 19.69
CA TYR A 256 -1.56 -16.80 19.69
C TYR A 256 -1.42 -18.30 19.52
N GLN A 257 -2.10 -19.04 20.39
CA GLN A 257 -2.14 -20.50 20.31
C GLN A 257 -3.04 -20.96 19.17
N THR A 258 -2.62 -21.98 18.44
CA THR A 258 -3.43 -22.62 17.38
C THR A 258 -4.43 -23.62 17.96
N GLN A 259 -4.08 -24.26 19.06
CA GLN A 259 -5.03 -25.09 19.82
C GLN A 259 -5.74 -24.23 20.84
N ILE A 260 -7.02 -23.95 20.56
CA ILE A 260 -7.85 -23.06 21.36
C ILE A 260 -8.85 -23.92 22.12
N ALA A 261 -8.88 -23.78 23.43
CA ALA A 261 -9.92 -24.38 24.26
C ALA A 261 -11.10 -23.42 24.35
N ILE A 262 -12.13 -23.68 23.55
CA ILE A 262 -13.41 -22.97 23.57
C ILE A 262 -14.54 -23.97 23.69
N GLU A 263 -15.45 -23.72 24.61
CA GLU A 263 -16.61 -24.56 24.89
C GLU A 263 -17.91 -23.76 24.69
N ASN A 264 -19.02 -24.45 24.50
CA ASN A 264 -20.36 -23.89 24.45
C ASN A 264 -20.55 -22.70 23.50
N ILE A 265 -19.83 -22.71 22.35
CA ILE A 265 -19.90 -21.62 21.39
C ILE A 265 -21.29 -21.50 20.76
N LYS A 266 -21.87 -20.31 20.80
CA LYS A 266 -23.14 -19.96 20.17
C LYS A 266 -23.01 -18.68 19.40
N PHE A 267 -23.38 -18.72 18.12
CA PHE A 267 -23.39 -17.55 17.24
C PHE A 267 -24.76 -17.32 16.68
N LYS A 268 -25.31 -16.13 16.87
CA LYS A 268 -26.72 -15.81 16.52
C LYS A 268 -26.79 -14.42 15.87
N VAL A 269 -27.83 -14.23 15.08
CA VAL A 269 -28.27 -12.92 14.57
C VAL A 269 -29.60 -12.56 15.20
N ASP A 270 -29.88 -11.27 15.33
CA ASP A 270 -31.14 -10.76 15.83
C ASP A 270 -32.29 -10.90 14.81
N LYS A 271 -31.94 -10.90 13.50
CA LYS A 271 -32.88 -11.01 12.39
C LYS A 271 -32.38 -12.01 11.35
N THR A 272 -33.27 -12.92 10.90
CA THR A 272 -32.97 -13.87 9.80
C THR A 272 -33.37 -13.34 8.43
N HIS A 273 -34.13 -12.24 8.37
CA HIS A 273 -34.49 -11.51 7.15
C HIS A 273 -34.17 -10.04 7.35
N VAL A 274 -33.49 -9.46 6.38
CA VAL A 274 -32.99 -8.08 6.43
C VAL A 274 -33.24 -7.42 5.08
N ASN A 275 -33.67 -6.15 5.07
CA ASN A 275 -33.81 -5.35 3.86
C ASN A 275 -32.56 -4.54 3.60
N MET A 276 -32.36 -4.18 2.33
CA MET A 276 -31.28 -3.28 1.94
C MET A 276 -31.37 -1.96 2.74
N GLY A 277 -30.23 -1.49 3.25
CA GLY A 277 -30.15 -0.31 4.13
C GLY A 277 -30.24 -0.63 5.62
N GLU A 278 -30.77 -1.78 6.03
CA GLU A 278 -30.84 -2.18 7.44
C GLU A 278 -29.50 -2.68 8.00
N SER A 279 -29.49 -2.87 9.31
CA SER A 279 -28.38 -3.48 10.05
C SER A 279 -28.85 -4.73 10.79
N VAL A 280 -27.94 -5.65 11.01
CA VAL A 280 -28.13 -6.87 11.80
C VAL A 280 -27.11 -6.92 12.93
N SER A 281 -27.56 -7.35 14.12
CA SER A 281 -26.68 -7.60 15.26
C SER A 281 -26.17 -9.04 15.25
N LEU A 282 -24.83 -9.19 15.27
CA LEU A 282 -24.13 -10.45 15.40
C LEU A 282 -23.78 -10.66 16.87
N ASN A 283 -24.24 -11.75 17.48
CA ASN A 283 -24.07 -12.07 18.89
C ASN A 283 -23.29 -13.39 19.02
N LEU A 284 -22.14 -13.35 19.66
CA LEU A 284 -21.28 -14.49 19.94
C LEU A 284 -21.17 -14.71 21.44
N SER A 285 -21.42 -15.92 21.93
CA SER A 285 -21.09 -16.33 23.29
C SER A 285 -20.32 -17.64 23.30
N PHE A 286 -19.41 -17.78 24.25
CA PHE A 286 -18.59 -18.97 24.44
C PHE A 286 -18.01 -19.01 25.85
N ASP A 287 -17.57 -20.18 26.28
CA ASP A 287 -16.90 -20.39 27.56
C ASP A 287 -15.41 -20.67 27.36
N LEU A 288 -14.58 -20.14 28.25
CA LEU A 288 -13.13 -20.36 28.28
C LEU A 288 -12.73 -21.09 29.55
N PRO A 289 -12.08 -22.28 29.46
CA PRO A 289 -11.62 -23.03 30.64
C PRO A 289 -10.45 -22.33 31.35
N PHE A 290 -9.73 -21.45 30.66
CA PHE A 290 -8.64 -20.62 31.19
C PHE A 290 -8.47 -19.35 30.39
N ALA A 291 -7.74 -18.37 30.94
CA ALA A 291 -7.46 -17.11 30.23
C ALA A 291 -6.54 -17.33 29.04
N GLN A 292 -6.92 -16.81 27.85
CA GLN A 292 -6.13 -16.93 26.64
C GLN A 292 -6.29 -15.71 25.71
N ALA A 293 -5.27 -15.49 24.86
CA ALA A 293 -5.33 -14.45 23.85
C ALA A 293 -6.01 -14.95 22.58
N LEU A 294 -7.05 -14.23 22.12
CA LEU A 294 -7.82 -14.62 20.94
C LEU A 294 -7.88 -13.48 19.91
N VAL A 295 -7.83 -13.88 18.65
CA VAL A 295 -8.21 -13.07 17.50
C VAL A 295 -9.57 -13.59 17.03
N ILE A 296 -10.61 -12.76 17.19
CA ILE A 296 -11.96 -13.09 16.76
C ILE A 296 -12.27 -12.22 15.55
N ASP A 297 -12.55 -12.87 14.44
CA ASP A 297 -12.98 -12.27 13.18
C ASP A 297 -14.30 -12.91 12.75
N TYR A 298 -14.99 -12.32 11.77
CA TYR A 298 -16.06 -13.01 11.07
C TYR A 298 -15.90 -12.87 9.56
N VAL A 299 -16.28 -13.91 8.86
CA VAL A 299 -16.33 -13.95 7.39
C VAL A 299 -17.77 -13.78 6.96
N LEU A 300 -18.03 -12.87 6.05
CA LEU A 300 -19.29 -12.77 5.34
C LEU A 300 -19.13 -13.36 3.94
N TYR A 301 -19.91 -14.39 3.65
CA TYR A 301 -20.08 -14.95 2.31
C TYR A 301 -21.25 -14.26 1.62
N LEU A 302 -20.97 -13.66 0.48
CA LEU A 302 -21.88 -12.81 -0.29
C LEU A 302 -22.20 -13.48 -1.62
N PRO A 303 -23.48 -13.64 -1.99
CA PRO A 303 -23.84 -14.10 -3.33
C PRO A 303 -23.37 -13.08 -4.39
N ARG A 304 -23.08 -13.58 -5.59
CA ARG A 304 -22.73 -12.79 -6.78
C ARG A 304 -23.73 -13.07 -7.90
N ALA A 305 -23.78 -12.19 -8.91
CA ALA A 305 -24.64 -12.33 -10.11
C ALA A 305 -24.45 -13.66 -10.85
N ASN A 306 -23.27 -14.26 -10.77
CA ASN A 306 -22.93 -15.53 -11.45
C ASN A 306 -23.20 -16.79 -10.59
N GLY A 307 -23.96 -16.67 -9.51
CA GLY A 307 -24.26 -17.77 -8.57
C GLY A 307 -23.10 -18.20 -7.66
N LYS A 308 -21.90 -17.64 -7.82
CA LYS A 308 -20.78 -17.89 -6.92
C LYS A 308 -20.88 -17.00 -5.68
N HIS A 309 -20.13 -17.34 -4.63
CA HIS A 309 -20.00 -16.51 -3.44
C HIS A 309 -18.63 -15.83 -3.43
N SER A 310 -18.60 -14.58 -2.98
CA SER A 310 -17.37 -13.91 -2.55
C SER A 310 -17.33 -13.89 -1.03
N GLN A 311 -16.12 -13.90 -0.47
CA GLN A 311 -15.95 -13.82 0.97
C GLN A 311 -15.23 -12.53 1.36
N LYS A 312 -15.60 -11.98 2.52
CA LYS A 312 -14.90 -10.85 3.12
C LYS A 312 -14.78 -11.06 4.63
N VAL A 313 -13.53 -10.96 5.11
CA VAL A 313 -13.21 -11.07 6.52
C VAL A 313 -13.26 -9.70 7.17
N PHE A 314 -13.91 -9.62 8.32
CA PHE A 314 -14.02 -8.45 9.18
C PHE A 314 -13.42 -8.75 10.54
N LYS A 315 -12.58 -7.83 11.02
CA LYS A 315 -12.08 -7.91 12.38
C LYS A 315 -13.20 -7.62 13.37
N TRP A 316 -13.35 -8.48 14.38
CA TRP A 316 -14.28 -8.26 15.47
C TRP A 316 -13.57 -7.78 16.72
N LYS A 317 -12.73 -8.65 17.33
CA LYS A 317 -12.00 -8.30 18.53
C LYS A 317 -10.67 -9.07 18.63
N THR A 318 -9.66 -8.39 19.11
CA THR A 318 -8.37 -9.01 19.49
C THR A 318 -8.07 -8.61 20.93
N ALA A 319 -8.04 -9.57 21.83
CA ALA A 319 -7.81 -9.32 23.26
C ALA A 319 -7.30 -10.57 23.97
N LYS A 320 -6.77 -10.38 25.18
CA LYS A 320 -6.65 -11.43 26.17
C LYS A 320 -7.99 -11.54 26.91
N PHE A 321 -8.63 -12.67 26.82
CA PHE A 321 -9.90 -12.98 27.47
C PHE A 321 -9.66 -13.72 28.78
N SER A 322 -10.46 -13.43 29.78
CA SER A 322 -10.43 -14.11 31.09
C SER A 322 -11.12 -15.47 31.00
N GLN A 323 -10.83 -16.34 31.96
CA GLN A 323 -11.60 -17.59 32.16
C GLN A 323 -13.07 -17.29 32.38
N GLY A 324 -13.97 -18.21 31.95
CA GLY A 324 -15.41 -18.15 32.12
C GLY A 324 -16.15 -17.69 30.86
N GLN A 325 -17.40 -17.33 31.04
CA GLN A 325 -18.31 -16.97 29.96
C GLN A 325 -17.95 -15.63 29.33
N GLN A 326 -17.94 -15.61 28.00
CA GLN A 326 -17.65 -14.44 27.18
C GLN A 326 -18.86 -14.11 26.30
N GLN A 327 -19.12 -12.82 26.12
CA GLN A 327 -20.18 -12.34 25.22
C GLN A 327 -19.64 -11.17 24.37
N LEU A 328 -19.87 -11.23 23.08
CA LEU A 328 -19.49 -10.20 22.12
C LEU A 328 -20.67 -9.90 21.21
N THR A 329 -20.87 -8.61 20.94
CA THR A 329 -21.86 -8.14 19.98
C THR A 329 -21.20 -7.16 19.01
N THR A 330 -21.56 -7.25 17.74
CA THR A 330 -21.20 -6.25 16.72
C THR A 330 -22.35 -6.11 15.71
N ASN A 331 -22.42 -4.97 15.05
CA ASN A 331 -23.43 -4.70 14.04
C ASN A 331 -22.83 -4.74 12.63
N PHE A 332 -23.54 -5.36 11.71
CA PHE A 332 -23.22 -5.32 10.30
C PHE A 332 -24.35 -4.59 9.54
N SER A 333 -23.98 -3.60 8.70
CA SER A 333 -24.93 -2.80 7.93
C SER A 333 -24.91 -3.20 6.46
N PHE A 334 -26.10 -3.40 5.88
CA PHE A 334 -26.34 -3.63 4.47
C PHE A 334 -26.58 -2.32 3.69
N LYS A 335 -26.11 -1.17 4.19
CA LYS A 335 -26.15 0.09 3.43
C LYS A 335 -25.40 -0.01 2.13
N GLU A 336 -25.91 0.66 1.10
CA GLU A 336 -25.19 0.83 -0.17
C GLU A 336 -23.82 1.48 0.05
N ILE A 337 -22.81 0.90 -0.56
CA ILE A 337 -21.44 1.43 -0.57
C ILE A 337 -20.87 1.31 -1.98
N THR A 338 -20.06 2.29 -2.38
CA THR A 338 -19.46 2.36 -3.73
C THR A 338 -18.50 1.20 -4.04
N THR A 339 -17.93 0.58 -3.00
CA THR A 339 -16.92 -0.49 -3.12
C THR A 339 -17.49 -1.90 -3.18
N ARG A 340 -18.82 -2.06 -3.04
CA ARG A 340 -19.48 -3.37 -3.04
C ARG A 340 -20.94 -3.26 -3.45
N ARG A 341 -21.38 -4.18 -4.32
CA ARG A 341 -22.78 -4.40 -4.64
C ARG A 341 -23.29 -5.61 -3.84
N TYR A 342 -24.43 -5.46 -3.19
CA TYR A 342 -25.15 -6.56 -2.55
C TYR A 342 -26.16 -7.16 -3.53
N TYR A 343 -26.42 -8.45 -3.40
CA TYR A 343 -27.41 -9.19 -4.18
C TYR A 343 -28.39 -9.84 -3.20
N ALA A 344 -29.66 -9.97 -3.59
CA ALA A 344 -30.67 -10.66 -2.80
C ALA A 344 -30.31 -12.14 -2.60
N GLY A 345 -30.79 -12.72 -1.51
CA GLY A 345 -30.62 -14.14 -1.20
C GLY A 345 -29.84 -14.39 0.09
N GLU A 346 -29.41 -15.64 0.25
CA GLU A 346 -28.75 -16.11 1.47
C GLU A 346 -27.35 -15.51 1.62
N HIS A 347 -27.11 -14.92 2.78
CA HIS A 347 -25.82 -14.45 3.27
C HIS A 347 -25.41 -15.30 4.48
N ARG A 348 -24.16 -15.77 4.50
CA ARG A 348 -23.64 -16.61 5.57
C ARG A 348 -22.54 -15.87 6.32
N PHE A 349 -22.66 -15.77 7.63
CA PHE A 349 -21.64 -15.27 8.53
C PHE A 349 -20.98 -16.45 9.25
N VAL A 350 -19.65 -16.49 9.26
CA VAL A 350 -18.85 -17.51 9.92
C VAL A 350 -17.90 -16.84 10.90
N VAL A 351 -17.92 -17.24 12.16
CA VAL A 351 -16.97 -16.76 13.17
C VAL A 351 -15.66 -17.53 13.04
N LEU A 352 -14.56 -16.77 12.95
CA LEU A 352 -13.20 -17.29 13.06
C LEU A 352 -12.62 -16.96 14.44
N VAL A 353 -12.05 -17.96 15.11
CA VAL A 353 -11.25 -17.75 16.32
C VAL A 353 -9.84 -18.26 16.06
N ASN A 354 -8.86 -17.39 16.18
CA ASN A 354 -7.46 -17.63 15.74
C ASN A 354 -7.41 -18.28 14.35
N GLY A 355 -8.22 -17.75 13.40
CA GLY A 355 -8.31 -18.19 12.03
C GLY A 355 -9.08 -19.48 11.77
N GLN A 356 -9.54 -20.20 12.80
CA GLN A 356 -10.34 -21.43 12.65
C GLN A 356 -11.82 -21.12 12.68
N GLU A 357 -12.58 -21.69 11.73
CA GLU A 357 -14.03 -21.60 11.72
C GLU A 357 -14.62 -22.32 12.94
N ARG A 358 -15.50 -21.64 13.69
CA ARG A 358 -16.06 -22.17 14.95
C ARG A 358 -17.59 -22.22 14.97
N ALA A 359 -18.25 -21.28 14.32
CA ALA A 359 -19.70 -21.23 14.28
C ALA A 359 -20.18 -20.45 13.06
N GLU A 360 -21.36 -20.78 12.56
CA GLU A 360 -21.96 -20.03 11.45
C GLU A 360 -23.42 -19.66 11.73
N VAL A 361 -23.90 -18.64 11.04
CA VAL A 361 -25.30 -18.24 11.00
C VAL A 361 -25.63 -17.71 9.61
N ARG A 362 -26.89 -17.86 9.21
CA ARG A 362 -27.37 -17.44 7.89
C ARG A 362 -28.53 -16.48 8.03
N LEU A 363 -28.63 -15.57 7.07
CA LEU A 363 -29.80 -14.69 6.92
C LEU A 363 -30.11 -14.48 5.44
N CYS A 364 -31.31 -14.03 5.14
CA CYS A 364 -31.75 -13.69 3.80
C CYS A 364 -31.83 -12.16 3.63
N LEU A 365 -31.18 -11.62 2.60
CA LEU A 365 -31.25 -10.21 2.23
C LEU A 365 -32.28 -10.00 1.13
N SER A 366 -33.17 -9.04 1.32
CA SER A 366 -34.08 -8.50 0.29
C SER A 366 -33.60 -7.14 -0.19
N LEU A 367 -33.77 -6.86 -1.49
CA LEU A 367 -33.35 -5.58 -2.09
C LEU A 367 -34.49 -4.57 -2.25
N THR A 368 -35.65 -4.90 -1.70
CA THR A 368 -36.85 -4.04 -1.72
C THR A 368 -36.83 -3.03 -0.59
#